data_d269f5deb8b7c412ebf5b7ea7adaf034
#
_entry.id   d269f5deb8b7c412ebf5b7ea7adaf034
#
_cell.length_a   1.000
_cell.length_b   1.000
_cell.length_c   1.000
_cell.angle_alpha   90.00
_cell.angle_beta   90.00
_cell.angle_gamma   90.00
#
_symmetry.space_group_name_H-M   'P 1'
#
loop_
_entity.id
_entity.type
_entity.pdbx_description
1 polymer ?
#
loop_
_entity_poly.entity_id
_entity_poly.type
_entity_poly.pdbx_seq_one_letter_code
_entity_poly.pdbx_strand_id
1 'polypeptide(L)'
;MSEKEKGTNNSRFREIISVLRKHNITHGISPKKLRLIMEDLGPTFVKIGQIMALHSDILPKAYCDELMELCTDARPMPFEEAVSVIDESYGRSWKKVFASIEETPIGSASIAQVHRAVLKSGEEVVVKIQRKDIYEMMARDIDFIRKAIKLMPPISLKGMADFDLVLDELWSVTRDEMNFLTEASNIEEFARRNKDVNFVQTPVLYQQYTTVHVLVMEYIDGCGIDEKDKLIEDGYDLKEIGSKLVDNYIKQVMDDGFFHADPHSGNVKIRDGKIVWIDMGMMGRLTEHDREMITLAIEGVALNDVGLILKAVLGLGEFKERPEQRKLYEDIEGLLLKYGSTDMGKINVAEVMTDLMEVMKENKIMMPCLLYTSPSPRD
;
A
#
# COMPACT_ATOMS: atom_id res chain seq x y z
N MET A 1 -18.02 28.73 2.95
CA MET A 1 -18.11 28.05 1.62
C MET A 1 -18.39 29.08 0.56
N SER A 2 -17.45 29.26 -0.38
CA SER A 2 -17.60 30.20 -1.50
C SER A 2 -18.61 29.68 -2.54
N GLU A 3 -19.15 30.56 -3.39
CA GLU A 3 -20.06 30.14 -4.48
C GLU A 3 -19.39 29.17 -5.47
N LYS A 4 -18.06 29.24 -5.63
CA LYS A 4 -17.27 28.29 -6.41
C LYS A 4 -17.28 26.87 -5.79
N GLU A 5 -17.17 26.74 -4.48
CA GLU A 5 -17.19 25.44 -3.78
C GLU A 5 -18.56 24.75 -3.89
N LYS A 6 -19.66 25.55 -3.84
CA LYS A 6 -21.03 25.03 -4.04
C LYS A 6 -21.26 24.51 -5.47
N GLY A 7 -20.70 25.20 -6.46
CA GLY A 7 -20.79 24.78 -7.87
C GLY A 7 -20.06 23.48 -8.15
N THR A 8 -18.87 23.32 -7.61
CA THR A 8 -18.02 22.13 -7.80
C THR A 8 -18.59 20.90 -7.06
N ASN A 9 -19.13 21.08 -5.85
CA ASN A 9 -19.80 20.00 -5.10
C ASN A 9 -21.05 19.48 -5.82
N ASN A 10 -21.85 20.35 -6.42
CA ASN A 10 -23.03 19.94 -7.18
C ASN A 10 -22.65 19.18 -8.48
N SER A 11 -21.54 19.54 -9.12
CA SER A 11 -21.03 18.85 -10.31
C SER A 11 -20.58 17.43 -9.97
N ARG A 12 -19.78 17.27 -8.92
CA ARG A 12 -19.26 15.96 -8.48
C ARG A 12 -20.38 15.03 -8.01
N PHE A 13 -21.36 15.55 -7.29
CA PHE A 13 -22.55 14.79 -6.91
C PHE A 13 -23.31 14.25 -8.13
N ARG A 14 -23.52 15.06 -9.16
CA ARG A 14 -24.19 14.63 -10.40
C ARG A 14 -23.40 13.54 -11.12
N GLU A 15 -22.08 13.64 -11.13
CA GLU A 15 -21.18 12.65 -11.72
C GLU A 15 -21.34 11.29 -10.99
N ILE A 16 -21.24 11.29 -9.67
CA ILE A 16 -21.44 10.09 -8.86
C ILE A 16 -22.80 9.45 -9.14
N ILE A 17 -23.89 10.22 -9.13
CA ILE A 17 -25.22 9.72 -9.44
C ILE A 17 -25.30 9.17 -10.87
N SER A 18 -24.63 9.82 -11.82
CA SER A 18 -24.59 9.35 -13.22
C SER A 18 -23.91 7.98 -13.33
N VAL A 19 -22.76 7.81 -12.66
CA VAL A 19 -22.04 6.52 -12.64
C VAL A 19 -22.87 5.44 -11.95
N LEU A 20 -23.48 5.73 -10.81
CA LEU A 20 -24.35 4.77 -10.10
C LEU A 20 -25.54 4.34 -10.94
N ARG A 21 -26.16 5.28 -11.70
CA ARG A 21 -27.25 4.96 -12.66
C ARG A 21 -26.75 4.12 -13.84
N LYS A 22 -25.59 4.46 -14.40
CA LYS A 22 -24.95 3.70 -15.50
C LYS A 22 -24.81 2.22 -15.11
N HIS A 23 -24.45 1.94 -13.88
CA HIS A 23 -24.23 0.60 -13.36
C HIS A 23 -25.49 -0.06 -12.75
N ASN A 24 -26.68 0.57 -12.85
CA ASN A 24 -27.95 -0.01 -12.38
C ASN A 24 -27.87 -0.58 -10.95
N ILE A 25 -27.45 0.23 -9.97
CA ILE A 25 -27.24 -0.20 -8.59
C ILE A 25 -28.52 -0.70 -7.89
N THR A 26 -29.69 -0.28 -8.36
CA THR A 26 -31.00 -0.70 -7.83
C THR A 26 -31.26 -2.21 -7.93
N HIS A 27 -30.51 -2.92 -8.79
CA HIS A 27 -30.59 -4.37 -8.97
C HIS A 27 -29.48 -5.13 -8.24
N GLY A 28 -28.89 -4.52 -7.22
CA GLY A 28 -27.77 -5.06 -6.46
C GLY A 28 -26.41 -4.72 -7.06
N ILE A 29 -25.40 -4.86 -6.22
CA ILE A 29 -24.00 -4.60 -6.57
C ILE A 29 -23.26 -5.94 -6.53
N SER A 30 -22.87 -6.48 -7.69
CA SER A 30 -21.98 -7.64 -7.76
C SER A 30 -20.51 -7.20 -7.57
N PRO A 31 -19.58 -8.11 -7.21
CA PRO A 31 -18.16 -7.79 -7.09
C PRO A 31 -17.61 -7.02 -8.29
N LYS A 32 -17.77 -7.55 -9.50
CA LYS A 32 -17.33 -6.90 -10.75
C LYS A 32 -17.96 -5.51 -10.95
N LYS A 33 -19.25 -5.38 -10.60
CA LYS A 33 -19.95 -4.10 -10.73
C LYS A 33 -19.37 -3.06 -9.76
N LEU A 34 -19.00 -3.46 -8.53
CA LEU A 34 -18.37 -2.58 -7.57
C LEU A 34 -17.04 -2.05 -8.10
N ARG A 35 -16.18 -2.92 -8.65
CA ARG A 35 -14.92 -2.53 -9.26
C ARG A 35 -15.11 -1.50 -10.37
N LEU A 36 -15.99 -1.80 -11.33
CA LEU A 36 -16.28 -0.88 -12.45
C LEU A 36 -16.85 0.46 -12.00
N ILE A 37 -17.63 0.50 -10.93
CA ILE A 37 -18.10 1.75 -10.32
C ILE A 37 -16.94 2.56 -9.79
N MET A 38 -16.01 1.91 -9.07
CA MET A 38 -14.84 2.59 -8.49
C MET A 38 -13.90 3.12 -9.57
N GLU A 39 -13.68 2.35 -10.65
CA GLU A 39 -12.90 2.81 -11.81
C GLU A 39 -13.53 4.03 -12.48
N ASP A 40 -14.84 4.00 -12.73
CA ASP A 40 -15.56 5.12 -13.35
C ASP A 40 -15.63 6.36 -12.45
N LEU A 41 -15.62 6.21 -11.13
CA LEU A 41 -15.61 7.31 -10.16
C LEU A 41 -14.24 7.96 -10.00
N GLY A 42 -13.18 7.27 -10.43
CA GLY A 42 -11.83 7.82 -10.53
C GLY A 42 -10.94 7.61 -9.29
N PRO A 43 -9.81 8.33 -9.23
CA PRO A 43 -8.67 8.00 -8.35
C PRO A 43 -9.01 7.80 -6.87
N THR A 44 -9.87 8.62 -6.30
CA THR A 44 -10.31 8.51 -4.90
C THR A 44 -10.95 7.15 -4.62
N PHE A 45 -11.90 6.77 -5.49
CA PHE A 45 -12.66 5.52 -5.30
C PHE A 45 -11.81 4.31 -5.64
N VAL A 46 -10.91 4.41 -6.62
CA VAL A 46 -9.92 3.36 -6.91
C VAL A 46 -9.04 3.11 -5.69
N LYS A 47 -8.50 4.16 -5.06
CA LYS A 47 -7.69 4.03 -3.84
C LYS A 47 -8.48 3.43 -2.67
N ILE A 48 -9.71 3.90 -2.45
CA ILE A 48 -10.61 3.31 -1.46
C ILE A 48 -10.82 1.82 -1.74
N GLY A 49 -11.08 1.45 -2.99
CA GLY A 49 -11.27 0.07 -3.39
C GLY A 49 -10.05 -0.81 -3.17
N GLN A 50 -8.86 -0.30 -3.47
CA GLN A 50 -7.59 -0.99 -3.22
C GLN A 50 -7.38 -1.28 -1.73
N ILE A 51 -7.67 -0.31 -0.87
CA ILE A 51 -7.57 -0.52 0.58
C ILE A 51 -8.66 -1.49 1.05
N MET A 52 -9.91 -1.33 0.60
CA MET A 52 -11.00 -2.25 0.94
C MET A 52 -10.74 -3.69 0.46
N ALA A 53 -9.96 -3.89 -0.60
CA ALA A 53 -9.55 -5.21 -1.08
C ALA A 53 -8.76 -6.01 -0.03
N LEU A 54 -8.03 -5.32 0.85
CA LEU A 54 -7.24 -5.91 1.93
C LEU A 54 -8.08 -6.25 3.17
N HIS A 55 -9.33 -5.74 3.26
CA HIS A 55 -10.22 -5.86 4.41
C HIS A 55 -11.30 -6.93 4.21
N SER A 56 -10.91 -8.21 4.28
CA SER A 56 -11.83 -9.34 4.23
C SER A 56 -12.72 -9.46 5.49
N ASP A 57 -12.41 -8.72 6.53
CA ASP A 57 -13.22 -8.54 7.74
C ASP A 57 -14.44 -7.64 7.48
N ILE A 58 -14.36 -6.74 6.50
CA ILE A 58 -15.42 -5.78 6.13
C ILE A 58 -16.22 -6.29 4.93
N LEU A 59 -15.56 -6.83 3.91
CA LEU A 59 -16.17 -7.29 2.67
C LEU A 59 -16.06 -8.80 2.50
N PRO A 60 -17.08 -9.43 1.88
CA PRO A 60 -16.97 -10.84 1.47
C PRO A 60 -15.77 -11.04 0.52
N LYS A 61 -15.06 -12.17 0.66
CA LYS A 61 -13.85 -12.51 -0.12
C LYS A 61 -14.00 -12.24 -1.63
N ALA A 62 -15.14 -12.61 -2.23
CA ALA A 62 -15.38 -12.39 -3.65
C ALA A 62 -15.32 -10.91 -4.08
N TYR A 63 -15.64 -9.98 -3.18
CA TYR A 63 -15.51 -8.54 -3.43
C TYR A 63 -14.06 -8.10 -3.27
N CYS A 64 -13.35 -8.60 -2.26
CA CYS A 64 -11.93 -8.32 -2.08
C CYS A 64 -11.13 -8.80 -3.29
N ASP A 65 -11.34 -10.05 -3.73
CA ASP A 65 -10.66 -10.63 -4.89
C ASP A 65 -10.88 -9.79 -6.17
N GLU A 66 -12.08 -9.31 -6.40
CA GLU A 66 -12.38 -8.46 -7.57
C GLU A 66 -11.79 -7.04 -7.43
N LEU A 67 -11.76 -6.48 -6.22
CA LEU A 67 -11.18 -5.17 -5.97
C LEU A 67 -9.64 -5.18 -6.07
N MET A 68 -8.99 -6.33 -5.86
CA MET A 68 -7.54 -6.49 -6.13
C MET A 68 -7.21 -6.32 -7.62
N GLU A 69 -8.18 -6.53 -8.51
CA GLU A 69 -8.03 -6.27 -9.96
C GLU A 69 -8.13 -4.78 -10.33
N LEU A 70 -8.34 -3.87 -9.34
CA LEU A 70 -8.35 -2.43 -9.61
C LEU A 70 -6.97 -2.02 -10.12
N CYS A 71 -6.93 -1.61 -11.39
CA CYS A 71 -5.70 -1.19 -12.05
C CYS A 71 -5.01 -0.07 -11.28
N THR A 72 -3.72 -0.26 -11.05
CA THR A 72 -2.83 0.78 -10.53
C THR A 72 -2.56 1.85 -11.59
N ASP A 73 -2.70 1.50 -12.88
CA ASP A 73 -2.47 2.39 -14.01
C ASP A 73 -3.66 3.33 -14.23
N ALA A 74 -3.58 4.50 -13.62
CA ALA A 74 -4.51 5.57 -13.88
C ALA A 74 -4.16 6.29 -15.20
N ARG A 75 -5.18 6.83 -15.90
CA ARG A 75 -4.94 7.66 -17.09
C ARG A 75 -3.97 8.79 -16.73
N PRO A 76 -2.86 8.96 -17.47
CA PRO A 76 -1.93 10.05 -17.22
C PRO A 76 -2.62 11.43 -17.28
N MET A 77 -2.20 12.35 -16.40
CA MET A 77 -2.56 13.75 -16.55
C MET A 77 -1.75 14.36 -17.70
N PRO A 78 -2.27 15.44 -18.36
CA PRO A 78 -1.54 16.14 -19.41
C PRO A 78 -0.18 16.64 -18.91
N PHE A 79 0.83 16.63 -19.78
CA PHE A 79 2.19 17.06 -19.43
C PHE A 79 2.24 18.50 -18.91
N GLU A 80 1.46 19.40 -19.53
CA GLU A 80 1.36 20.80 -19.11
C GLU A 80 0.85 20.94 -17.67
N GLU A 81 -0.06 20.06 -17.26
CA GLU A 81 -0.55 20.01 -15.89
C GLU A 81 0.53 19.48 -14.92
N ALA A 82 1.24 18.43 -15.32
CA ALA A 82 2.34 17.88 -14.53
C ALA A 82 3.44 18.94 -14.28
N VAL A 83 3.88 19.64 -15.32
CA VAL A 83 4.92 20.68 -15.15
C VAL A 83 4.40 21.90 -14.40
N SER A 84 3.09 22.20 -14.45
CA SER A 84 2.51 23.26 -13.64
C SER A 84 2.61 22.98 -12.15
N VAL A 85 2.46 21.70 -11.72
CA VAL A 85 2.64 21.29 -10.33
C VAL A 85 4.09 21.49 -9.89
N ILE A 86 5.07 21.16 -10.75
CA ILE A 86 6.48 21.39 -10.45
C ILE A 86 6.74 22.90 -10.30
N ASP A 87 6.26 23.72 -11.25
CA ASP A 87 6.48 25.17 -11.24
C ASP A 87 5.84 25.82 -10.00
N GLU A 88 4.64 25.42 -9.64
CA GLU A 88 3.93 25.87 -8.42
C GLU A 88 4.70 25.46 -7.16
N SER A 89 5.16 24.21 -7.10
CA SER A 89 5.88 23.66 -5.96
C SER A 89 7.24 24.30 -5.73
N TYR A 90 7.94 24.67 -6.81
CA TYR A 90 9.25 25.30 -6.75
C TYR A 90 9.21 26.83 -6.68
N GLY A 91 8.05 27.44 -6.94
CA GLY A 91 7.93 28.92 -7.10
C GLY A 91 8.76 29.45 -8.25
N ARG A 92 9.15 28.60 -9.20
CA ARG A 92 9.96 28.92 -10.38
C ARG A 92 9.79 27.86 -11.45
N SER A 93 10.12 28.23 -12.72
CA SER A 93 10.02 27.26 -13.82
C SER A 93 10.91 26.04 -13.63
N TRP A 94 10.37 24.84 -13.87
CA TRP A 94 11.06 23.56 -13.87
C TRP A 94 12.32 23.55 -14.75
N LYS A 95 12.33 24.33 -15.83
CA LYS A 95 13.48 24.51 -16.76
C LYS A 95 14.73 25.09 -16.07
N LYS A 96 14.60 25.60 -14.84
CA LYS A 96 15.78 26.04 -14.06
C LYS A 96 16.47 24.88 -13.33
N VAL A 97 15.77 23.76 -13.14
CA VAL A 97 16.26 22.57 -12.45
C VAL A 97 16.59 21.45 -13.44
N PHE A 98 15.70 21.18 -14.35
CA PHE A 98 15.83 20.10 -15.32
C PHE A 98 16.30 20.64 -16.68
N ALA A 99 17.15 19.87 -17.34
CA ALA A 99 17.53 20.05 -18.73
C ALA A 99 16.39 19.56 -19.65
N SER A 100 15.78 18.42 -19.29
CA SER A 100 14.63 17.84 -19.97
C SER A 100 13.77 17.02 -19.00
N ILE A 101 12.47 16.94 -19.31
CA ILE A 101 11.53 15.98 -18.72
C ILE A 101 10.82 15.30 -19.89
N GLU A 102 10.74 13.99 -19.90
CA GLU A 102 10.01 13.23 -20.92
C GLU A 102 8.50 13.50 -20.77
N GLU A 103 7.82 13.81 -21.87
CA GLU A 103 6.38 14.13 -21.85
C GLU A 103 5.52 12.91 -21.47
N THR A 104 5.92 11.72 -21.94
CA THR A 104 5.24 10.47 -21.60
C THR A 104 5.73 9.97 -20.25
N PRO A 105 4.83 9.78 -19.24
CA PRO A 105 5.24 9.22 -17.98
C PRO A 105 5.63 7.75 -18.12
N ILE A 106 6.58 7.29 -17.32
CA ILE A 106 6.98 5.88 -17.21
C ILE A 106 6.07 5.09 -16.27
N GLY A 107 5.26 5.77 -15.48
CA GLY A 107 4.25 5.18 -14.59
C GLY A 107 3.20 6.23 -14.22
N SER A 108 1.97 5.79 -14.04
CA SER A 108 0.85 6.66 -13.66
C SER A 108 -0.08 5.95 -12.70
N ALA A 109 -0.12 6.40 -11.45
CA ALA A 109 -0.94 5.85 -10.38
C ALA A 109 -2.12 6.80 -10.01
N SER A 110 -2.91 6.40 -9.03
CA SER A 110 -4.08 7.16 -8.57
C SER A 110 -3.72 8.55 -8.04
N ILE A 111 -2.59 8.70 -7.35
CA ILE A 111 -2.18 9.92 -6.66
C ILE A 111 -1.13 10.70 -7.45
N ALA A 112 -0.29 10.01 -8.22
CA ALA A 112 0.88 10.60 -8.87
C ALA A 112 1.18 9.97 -10.23
N GLN A 113 2.06 10.63 -10.98
CA GLN A 113 2.71 10.03 -12.15
C GLN A 113 4.22 10.27 -12.09
N VAL A 114 4.98 9.42 -12.76
CA VAL A 114 6.44 9.40 -12.74
C VAL A 114 6.97 9.66 -14.14
N HIS A 115 7.84 10.64 -14.26
CA HIS A 115 8.51 10.98 -15.52
C HIS A 115 10.02 10.76 -15.41
N ARG A 116 10.64 10.30 -16.49
CA ARG A 116 12.09 10.35 -16.62
C ARG A 116 12.52 11.78 -16.96
N ALA A 117 13.61 12.21 -16.35
CA ALA A 117 14.15 13.54 -16.54
C ALA A 117 15.67 13.56 -16.45
N VAL A 118 16.26 14.65 -16.92
CA VAL A 118 17.69 14.92 -16.76
C VAL A 118 17.85 16.23 -16.01
N LEU A 119 18.62 16.21 -14.94
CA LEU A 119 18.98 17.42 -14.23
C LEU A 119 19.94 18.29 -15.06
N LYS A 120 20.01 19.59 -14.77
CA LYS A 120 21.00 20.48 -15.44
C LYS A 120 22.46 20.10 -15.16
N SER A 121 22.70 19.42 -14.06
CA SER A 121 23.99 18.85 -13.70
C SER A 121 24.33 17.58 -14.48
N GLY A 122 23.36 16.99 -15.20
CA GLY A 122 23.57 15.87 -16.11
C GLY A 122 23.07 14.51 -15.61
N GLU A 123 22.62 14.42 -14.36
CA GLU A 123 22.14 13.17 -13.78
C GLU A 123 20.77 12.78 -14.34
N GLU A 124 20.61 11.50 -14.63
CA GLU A 124 19.33 10.90 -14.99
C GLU A 124 18.52 10.63 -13.72
N VAL A 125 17.30 11.14 -13.70
CA VAL A 125 16.40 11.07 -12.55
C VAL A 125 15.00 10.65 -12.94
N VAL A 126 14.23 10.18 -11.98
CA VAL A 126 12.78 10.14 -12.05
C VAL A 126 12.21 11.28 -11.21
N VAL A 127 11.13 11.84 -11.72
CA VAL A 127 10.35 12.89 -11.06
C VAL A 127 8.96 12.32 -10.83
N LYS A 128 8.63 12.01 -9.58
CA LYS A 128 7.28 11.63 -9.15
C LYS A 128 6.52 12.90 -8.86
N ILE A 129 5.42 13.11 -9.57
CA ILE A 129 4.67 14.36 -9.54
C ILE A 129 3.25 14.05 -9.08
N GLN A 130 2.81 14.69 -8.02
CA GLN A 130 1.47 14.54 -7.49
C GLN A 130 0.44 15.05 -8.52
N ARG A 131 -0.71 14.38 -8.59
CA ARG A 131 -1.81 14.89 -9.42
C ARG A 131 -2.33 16.20 -8.87
N LYS A 132 -2.61 17.12 -9.78
CA LYS A 132 -3.12 18.44 -9.41
C LYS A 132 -4.42 18.33 -8.63
N ASP A 133 -4.55 19.11 -7.57
CA ASP A 133 -5.74 19.20 -6.71
C ASP A 133 -6.25 17.85 -6.16
N ILE A 134 -5.39 16.81 -6.14
CA ILE A 134 -5.77 15.46 -5.68
C ILE A 134 -6.21 15.45 -4.22
N TYR A 135 -5.54 16.21 -3.36
CA TYR A 135 -5.86 16.32 -1.94
C TYR A 135 -7.28 16.86 -1.74
N GLU A 136 -7.62 17.98 -2.39
CA GLU A 136 -8.93 18.61 -2.29
C GLU A 136 -10.02 17.75 -2.91
N MET A 137 -9.70 17.03 -3.98
CA MET A 137 -10.63 16.10 -4.62
C MET A 137 -10.95 14.93 -3.67
N MET A 138 -9.93 14.29 -3.11
CA MET A 138 -10.10 13.15 -2.21
C MET A 138 -10.78 13.56 -0.90
N ALA A 139 -10.42 14.69 -0.31
CA ALA A 139 -11.06 15.21 0.89
C ALA A 139 -12.57 15.44 0.68
N ARG A 140 -12.96 15.98 -0.46
CA ARG A 140 -14.38 16.19 -0.83
C ARG A 140 -15.12 14.87 -1.05
N ASP A 141 -14.49 13.92 -1.74
CA ASP A 141 -15.11 12.62 -2.02
C ASP A 141 -15.35 11.85 -0.71
N ILE A 142 -14.40 11.85 0.21
CA ILE A 142 -14.53 11.22 1.53
C ILE A 142 -15.63 11.89 2.37
N ASP A 143 -15.68 13.23 2.41
CA ASP A 143 -16.75 13.96 3.09
C ASP A 143 -18.14 13.62 2.48
N PHE A 144 -18.19 13.45 1.16
CA PHE A 144 -19.41 13.02 0.47
C PHE A 144 -19.82 11.60 0.88
N ILE A 145 -18.88 10.65 0.92
CA ILE A 145 -19.13 9.27 1.34
C ILE A 145 -19.67 9.22 2.79
N ARG A 146 -19.05 9.97 3.71
CA ARG A 146 -19.53 10.09 5.10
C ARG A 146 -20.97 10.58 5.18
N LYS A 147 -21.30 11.61 4.41
CA LYS A 147 -22.67 12.14 4.37
C LYS A 147 -23.66 11.15 3.78
N ALA A 148 -23.26 10.43 2.73
CA ALA A 148 -24.09 9.40 2.11
C ALA A 148 -24.39 8.24 3.07
N ILE A 149 -23.37 7.76 3.80
CA ILE A 149 -23.52 6.69 4.80
C ILE A 149 -24.49 7.12 5.92
N LYS A 150 -24.38 8.35 6.42
CA LYS A 150 -25.29 8.88 7.46
C LYS A 150 -26.75 9.00 7.02
N LEU A 151 -27.00 9.07 5.72
CA LEU A 151 -28.36 9.10 5.14
C LEU A 151 -28.92 7.71 4.87
N MET A 152 -28.11 6.64 4.96
CA MET A 152 -28.57 5.27 4.76
C MET A 152 -29.34 4.77 5.99
N PRO A 153 -30.43 3.98 5.80
CA PRO A 153 -31.16 3.41 6.92
C PRO A 153 -30.25 2.49 7.76
N PRO A 154 -30.32 2.54 9.09
CA PRO A 154 -29.47 1.74 9.99
C PRO A 154 -29.65 0.21 9.82
N ILE A 155 -30.69 -0.23 9.12
CA ILE A 155 -30.96 -1.64 8.85
C ILE A 155 -29.99 -2.23 7.81
N SER A 156 -29.42 -1.41 6.94
CA SER A 156 -28.50 -1.85 5.87
C SER A 156 -27.06 -2.08 6.37
N LEU A 157 -26.75 -1.63 7.59
CA LEU A 157 -25.39 -1.63 8.15
C LEU A 157 -25.26 -2.56 9.39
N LYS A 158 -26.29 -3.34 9.72
CA LYS A 158 -26.22 -4.29 10.83
C LYS A 158 -25.18 -5.39 10.56
N GLY A 159 -24.07 -5.30 11.28
CA GLY A 159 -22.96 -6.28 11.22
C GLY A 159 -21.73 -5.81 10.44
N MET A 160 -21.73 -4.59 9.89
CA MET A 160 -20.55 -3.99 9.29
C MET A 160 -19.80 -3.16 10.34
N ALA A 161 -18.48 -3.16 10.25
CA ALA A 161 -17.59 -2.37 11.10
C ALA A 161 -17.97 -0.88 11.11
N ASP A 162 -17.44 -0.14 12.07
CA ASP A 162 -17.63 1.30 12.17
C ASP A 162 -17.04 1.99 10.93
N PHE A 163 -17.91 2.29 9.94
CA PHE A 163 -17.51 2.89 8.67
C PHE A 163 -16.82 4.24 8.83
N ASP A 164 -17.18 5.00 9.85
CA ASP A 164 -16.52 6.28 10.11
C ASP A 164 -15.06 6.03 10.51
N LEU A 165 -14.79 5.01 11.32
CA LEU A 165 -13.43 4.62 11.71
C LEU A 165 -12.60 4.18 10.50
N VAL A 166 -13.18 3.33 9.64
CA VAL A 166 -12.52 2.86 8.40
C VAL A 166 -12.22 4.02 7.46
N LEU A 167 -13.16 4.96 7.29
CA LEU A 167 -12.94 6.14 6.46
C LEU A 167 -11.88 7.09 7.05
N ASP A 168 -11.80 7.18 8.39
CA ASP A 168 -10.77 7.98 9.06
C ASP A 168 -9.38 7.37 8.85
N GLU A 169 -9.26 6.06 8.98
CA GLU A 169 -8.03 5.33 8.73
C GLU A 169 -7.60 5.45 7.26
N LEU A 170 -8.53 5.19 6.33
CA LEU A 170 -8.35 5.38 4.89
C LEU A 170 -7.82 6.78 4.56
N TRP A 171 -8.43 7.80 5.16
CA TRP A 171 -8.03 9.19 4.93
C TRP A 171 -6.64 9.47 5.51
N SER A 172 -6.32 8.92 6.67
CA SER A 172 -5.00 9.09 7.29
C SER A 172 -3.91 8.52 6.41
N VAL A 173 -4.06 7.25 5.97
CA VAL A 173 -3.09 6.57 5.09
C VAL A 173 -2.93 7.31 3.77
N THR A 174 -4.04 7.69 3.13
CA THR A 174 -4.00 8.39 1.85
C THR A 174 -3.34 9.76 1.96
N ARG A 175 -3.59 10.48 3.05
CA ARG A 175 -2.97 11.78 3.31
C ARG A 175 -1.46 11.67 3.49
N ASP A 176 -0.99 10.62 4.15
CA ASP A 176 0.44 10.40 4.37
C ASP A 176 1.15 10.03 3.06
N GLU A 177 0.51 9.24 2.18
CA GLU A 177 1.01 8.97 0.82
C GLU A 177 1.07 10.22 -0.08
N MET A 178 0.23 11.23 0.18
CA MET A 178 0.25 12.50 -0.55
C MET A 178 1.36 13.45 -0.09
N ASN A 179 2.16 13.08 0.89
CA ASN A 179 3.30 13.87 1.34
C ASN A 179 4.61 13.23 0.92
N PHE A 180 5.16 13.62 -0.21
CA PHE A 180 6.42 13.03 -0.70
C PHE A 180 7.66 13.31 0.17
N LEU A 181 7.57 14.23 1.13
CA LEU A 181 8.62 14.36 2.15
C LEU A 181 8.66 13.15 3.10
N THR A 182 7.51 12.49 3.31
CA THR A 182 7.44 11.23 4.06
C THR A 182 8.17 10.13 3.30
N GLU A 183 7.88 9.96 2.01
CA GLU A 183 8.58 8.99 1.15
C GLU A 183 10.09 9.28 1.06
N ALA A 184 10.48 10.55 0.93
CA ALA A 184 11.88 10.97 0.95
C ALA A 184 12.58 10.58 2.26
N SER A 185 11.94 10.81 3.41
CA SER A 185 12.46 10.40 4.71
C SER A 185 12.59 8.88 4.84
N ASN A 186 11.62 8.13 4.29
CA ASN A 186 11.67 6.68 4.25
C ASN A 186 12.84 6.16 3.41
N ILE A 187 13.11 6.77 2.24
CA ILE A 187 14.27 6.44 1.40
C ILE A 187 15.58 6.63 2.17
N GLU A 188 15.74 7.77 2.86
CA GLU A 188 16.93 8.05 3.66
C GLU A 188 17.09 7.07 4.83
N GLU A 189 16.00 6.76 5.54
CA GLU A 189 16.03 5.80 6.64
C GLU A 189 16.37 4.39 6.13
N PHE A 190 15.76 3.96 5.04
CA PHE A 190 16.02 2.65 4.43
C PHE A 190 17.47 2.52 3.97
N ALA A 191 18.01 3.54 3.29
CA ALA A 191 19.41 3.59 2.88
C ALA A 191 20.35 3.47 4.08
N ARG A 192 20.08 4.20 5.17
CA ARG A 192 20.88 4.15 6.39
C ARG A 192 20.89 2.76 7.04
N ARG A 193 19.73 2.08 7.08
CA ARG A 193 19.58 0.74 7.68
C ARG A 193 20.24 -0.35 6.84
N ASN A 194 20.29 -0.17 5.54
CA ASN A 194 20.88 -1.14 4.60
C ASN A 194 22.31 -0.78 4.15
N LYS A 195 22.96 0.23 4.75
CA LYS A 195 24.32 0.69 4.36
C LYS A 195 25.38 -0.41 4.36
N ASP A 196 25.24 -1.40 5.25
CA ASP A 196 26.18 -2.50 5.42
C ASP A 196 25.72 -3.79 4.67
N VAL A 197 24.61 -3.73 3.92
CA VAL A 197 24.09 -4.83 3.11
C VAL A 197 24.54 -4.68 1.67
N ASN A 198 25.59 -5.39 1.30
CA ASN A 198 26.28 -5.22 0.01
C ASN A 198 25.41 -5.51 -1.23
N PHE A 199 24.38 -6.30 -1.08
CA PHE A 199 23.48 -6.71 -2.17
C PHE A 199 22.16 -5.92 -2.21
N VAL A 200 22.05 -4.83 -1.44
CA VAL A 200 20.89 -3.93 -1.46
C VAL A 200 21.36 -2.54 -1.87
N GLN A 201 20.54 -1.86 -2.64
CA GLN A 201 20.75 -0.47 -3.05
C GLN A 201 19.44 0.30 -2.99
N THR A 202 19.53 1.58 -2.70
CA THR A 202 18.42 2.54 -2.81
C THR A 202 18.75 3.59 -3.85
N PRO A 203 17.74 4.14 -4.55
CA PRO A 203 17.97 5.29 -5.41
C PRO A 203 18.55 6.46 -4.64
N VAL A 204 19.45 7.22 -5.24
CA VAL A 204 19.94 8.48 -4.68
C VAL A 204 18.79 9.47 -4.64
N LEU A 205 18.51 10.03 -3.45
CA LEU A 205 17.50 11.05 -3.27
C LEU A 205 18.09 12.44 -3.53
N TYR A 206 17.41 13.25 -4.34
CA TYR A 206 17.78 14.66 -4.58
C TYR A 206 16.91 15.56 -3.70
N GLN A 207 17.25 15.59 -2.41
CA GLN A 207 16.48 16.30 -1.37
C GLN A 207 16.24 17.78 -1.72
N GLN A 208 17.23 18.46 -2.34
CA GLN A 208 17.12 19.88 -2.72
C GLN A 208 16.05 20.18 -3.77
N TYR A 209 15.55 19.14 -4.46
CA TYR A 209 14.50 19.24 -5.48
C TYR A 209 13.22 18.52 -5.05
N THR A 210 13.21 17.92 -3.86
CA THR A 210 12.05 17.20 -3.32
C THR A 210 11.21 18.14 -2.45
N THR A 211 9.89 18.06 -2.62
CA THR A 211 8.90 18.87 -1.92
C THR A 211 7.72 18.00 -1.50
N VAL A 212 6.67 18.56 -0.93
CA VAL A 212 5.43 17.82 -0.61
C VAL A 212 4.80 17.20 -1.85
N HIS A 213 4.90 17.85 -3.02
CA HIS A 213 4.20 17.47 -4.26
C HIS A 213 5.11 16.90 -5.36
N VAL A 214 6.42 16.96 -5.16
CA VAL A 214 7.43 16.52 -6.15
C VAL A 214 8.51 15.74 -5.45
N LEU A 215 8.77 14.50 -5.88
CA LEU A 215 9.91 13.69 -5.41
C LEU A 215 10.87 13.50 -6.57
N VAL A 216 12.16 13.77 -6.32
CA VAL A 216 13.22 13.59 -7.33
C VAL A 216 14.25 12.62 -6.80
N MET A 217 14.43 11.53 -7.53
CA MET A 217 15.40 10.49 -7.18
C MET A 217 16.08 9.92 -8.43
N GLU A 218 17.17 9.20 -8.25
CA GLU A 218 17.92 8.54 -9.30
C GLU A 218 17.01 7.67 -10.18
N TYR A 219 17.18 7.77 -11.49
CA TYR A 219 16.61 6.78 -12.40
C TYR A 219 17.38 5.46 -12.29
N ILE A 220 16.70 4.39 -11.92
CA ILE A 220 17.31 3.06 -11.82
C ILE A 220 17.18 2.36 -13.17
N ASP A 221 18.29 2.29 -13.88
CA ASP A 221 18.44 1.50 -15.09
C ASP A 221 18.70 0.04 -14.70
N GLY A 222 17.61 -0.70 -14.49
CA GLY A 222 17.64 -2.09 -14.01
C GLY A 222 16.45 -2.87 -14.54
N CYS A 223 16.59 -4.20 -14.51
CA CYS A 223 15.54 -5.14 -14.88
C CYS A 223 14.54 -5.28 -13.73
N GLY A 224 13.25 -5.35 -14.01
CA GLY A 224 12.23 -5.73 -13.03
C GLY A 224 12.47 -7.15 -12.50
N ILE A 225 12.21 -7.37 -11.21
CA ILE A 225 12.42 -8.71 -10.63
C ILE A 225 11.48 -9.77 -11.21
N ASP A 226 10.39 -9.38 -11.82
CA ASP A 226 9.42 -10.24 -12.53
C ASP A 226 9.79 -10.51 -13.98
N GLU A 227 10.73 -9.77 -14.57
CA GLU A 227 11.25 -9.99 -15.93
C GLU A 227 12.24 -11.18 -15.96
N LYS A 228 11.77 -12.38 -15.57
CA LYS A 228 12.61 -13.58 -15.34
C LYS A 228 13.45 -13.96 -16.55
N ASP A 229 12.89 -13.91 -17.75
CA ASP A 229 13.61 -14.29 -18.97
C ASP A 229 14.79 -13.35 -19.23
N LYS A 230 14.59 -12.05 -19.05
CA LYS A 230 15.63 -11.05 -19.19
C LYS A 230 16.71 -11.17 -18.11
N LEU A 231 16.32 -11.47 -16.87
CA LEU A 231 17.29 -11.74 -15.81
C LEU A 231 18.18 -12.95 -16.12
N ILE A 232 17.62 -14.00 -16.71
CA ILE A 232 18.37 -15.19 -17.14
C ILE A 232 19.28 -14.85 -18.31
N GLU A 233 18.80 -14.10 -19.31
CA GLU A 233 19.59 -13.64 -20.46
C GLU A 233 20.77 -12.75 -20.02
N ASP A 234 20.56 -11.90 -19.00
CA ASP A 234 21.61 -11.07 -18.40
C ASP A 234 22.57 -11.86 -17.48
N GLY A 235 22.36 -13.19 -17.35
CA GLY A 235 23.24 -14.11 -16.63
C GLY A 235 23.02 -14.17 -15.11
N TYR A 236 21.88 -13.71 -14.60
CA TYR A 236 21.57 -13.78 -13.17
C TYR A 236 21.01 -15.14 -12.76
N ASP A 237 21.39 -15.60 -11.56
CA ASP A 237 20.78 -16.77 -10.91
C ASP A 237 19.52 -16.32 -10.13
N LEU A 238 18.35 -16.76 -10.59
CA LEU A 238 17.07 -16.43 -9.95
C LEU A 238 16.96 -16.93 -8.50
N LYS A 239 17.65 -18.01 -8.14
CA LYS A 239 17.69 -18.50 -6.76
C LYS A 239 18.49 -17.56 -5.86
N GLU A 240 19.63 -17.09 -6.37
CA GLU A 240 20.46 -16.13 -5.63
C GLU A 240 19.70 -14.81 -5.43
N ILE A 241 19.03 -14.30 -6.48
CA ILE A 241 18.19 -13.09 -6.36
C ILE A 241 17.07 -13.30 -5.36
N GLY A 242 16.35 -14.42 -5.45
CA GLY A 242 15.27 -14.75 -4.52
C GLY A 242 15.77 -14.84 -3.08
N SER A 243 16.91 -15.48 -2.85
CA SER A 243 17.52 -15.57 -1.51
C SER A 243 17.87 -14.17 -0.96
N LYS A 244 18.54 -13.34 -1.76
CA LYS A 244 18.89 -11.95 -1.39
C LYS A 244 17.64 -11.12 -1.03
N LEU A 245 16.57 -11.27 -1.82
CA LEU A 245 15.32 -10.56 -1.56
C LEU A 245 14.72 -10.98 -0.21
N VAL A 246 14.62 -12.29 0.02
CA VAL A 246 14.07 -12.85 1.27
C VAL A 246 14.93 -12.47 2.47
N ASP A 247 16.26 -12.59 2.37
CA ASP A 247 17.19 -12.24 3.44
C ASP A 247 17.05 -10.76 3.80
N ASN A 248 16.96 -9.88 2.79
CA ASN A 248 16.75 -8.46 3.05
C ASN A 248 15.39 -8.17 3.67
N TYR A 249 14.33 -8.85 3.22
CA TYR A 249 12.99 -8.64 3.77
C TYR A 249 12.88 -9.12 5.21
N ILE A 250 13.45 -10.27 5.53
CA ILE A 250 13.55 -10.78 6.91
C ILE A 250 14.28 -9.77 7.78
N LYS A 251 15.43 -9.23 7.32
CA LYS A 251 16.16 -8.21 8.05
C LYS A 251 15.32 -6.96 8.30
N GLN A 252 14.59 -6.48 7.30
CA GLN A 252 13.69 -5.32 7.44
C GLN A 252 12.65 -5.54 8.56
N VAL A 253 12.04 -6.73 8.60
CA VAL A 253 10.98 -7.07 9.56
C VAL A 253 11.57 -7.37 10.94
N MET A 254 12.56 -8.29 11.01
CA MET A 254 13.01 -8.85 12.28
C MET A 254 14.09 -8.01 12.96
N ASP A 255 15.07 -7.49 12.20
CA ASP A 255 16.18 -6.75 12.77
C ASP A 255 15.87 -5.25 12.86
N ASP A 256 15.39 -4.67 11.75
CA ASP A 256 15.17 -3.24 11.64
C ASP A 256 13.84 -2.79 12.24
N GLY A 257 12.80 -3.63 12.19
CA GLY A 257 11.43 -3.23 12.51
C GLY A 257 10.92 -2.09 11.61
N PHE A 258 11.56 -1.93 10.45
CA PHE A 258 11.22 -0.96 9.42
C PHE A 258 11.25 -1.65 8.07
N PHE A 259 10.10 -1.91 7.49
CA PHE A 259 9.96 -2.81 6.35
C PHE A 259 9.05 -2.23 5.27
N HIS A 260 9.26 -2.68 4.05
CA HIS A 260 8.42 -2.34 2.92
C HIS A 260 7.05 -3.00 3.07
N ALA A 261 5.99 -2.19 3.20
CA ALA A 261 4.64 -2.70 3.47
C ALA A 261 3.89 -3.15 2.19
N ASP A 262 4.42 -2.82 1.02
CA ASP A 262 3.86 -3.22 -0.28
C ASP A 262 4.94 -3.83 -1.19
N PRO A 263 5.49 -5.01 -0.85
CA PRO A 263 6.64 -5.60 -1.53
C PRO A 263 6.27 -6.31 -2.85
N HIS A 264 5.46 -5.68 -3.69
CA HIS A 264 5.16 -6.24 -5.00
C HIS A 264 6.34 -6.11 -5.98
N SER A 265 6.36 -6.95 -7.01
CA SER A 265 7.47 -7.03 -7.97
C SER A 265 7.79 -5.71 -8.67
N GLY A 266 6.78 -4.88 -8.92
CA GLY A 266 6.96 -3.56 -9.54
C GLY A 266 7.76 -2.57 -8.71
N ASN A 267 7.95 -2.82 -7.39
CA ASN A 267 8.75 -1.97 -6.50
C ASN A 267 10.19 -2.44 -6.36
N VAL A 268 10.59 -3.52 -7.06
CA VAL A 268 11.93 -4.11 -6.96
C VAL A 268 12.56 -4.24 -8.33
N LYS A 269 13.75 -3.68 -8.48
CA LYS A 269 14.59 -3.86 -9.65
C LYS A 269 15.90 -4.56 -9.30
N ILE A 270 16.50 -5.19 -10.31
CA ILE A 270 17.83 -5.79 -10.21
C ILE A 270 18.79 -4.96 -11.04
N ARG A 271 19.85 -4.46 -10.40
CA ARG A 271 20.94 -3.73 -11.05
C ARG A 271 22.29 -4.21 -10.50
N ASP A 272 23.19 -4.64 -11.37
CA ASP A 272 24.52 -5.15 -11.00
C ASP A 272 24.48 -6.27 -9.93
N GLY A 273 23.49 -7.16 -10.03
CA GLY A 273 23.27 -8.25 -9.07
C GLY A 273 22.77 -7.81 -7.68
N LYS A 274 22.34 -6.56 -7.53
CA LYS A 274 21.79 -6.02 -6.29
C LYS A 274 20.27 -5.85 -6.39
N ILE A 275 19.62 -6.01 -5.26
CA ILE A 275 18.20 -5.67 -5.06
C ILE A 275 18.08 -4.16 -4.91
N VAL A 276 17.27 -3.52 -5.72
CA VAL A 276 17.00 -2.08 -5.66
C VAL A 276 15.52 -1.85 -5.41
N TRP A 277 15.19 -1.36 -4.23
CA TRP A 277 13.84 -0.93 -3.91
C TRP A 277 13.62 0.48 -4.45
N ILE A 278 12.59 0.68 -5.28
CA ILE A 278 12.39 1.92 -6.04
C ILE A 278 11.18 2.77 -5.59
N ASP A 279 10.33 2.25 -4.74
CA ASP A 279 9.22 2.99 -4.12
C ASP A 279 9.23 2.76 -2.61
N MET A 280 9.24 3.82 -1.82
CA MET A 280 9.22 3.79 -0.36
C MET A 280 8.01 4.55 0.21
N GLY A 281 6.97 4.70 -0.60
CA GLY A 281 5.75 5.39 -0.20
C GLY A 281 5.01 4.70 0.94
N MET A 282 5.10 3.37 0.99
CA MET A 282 4.41 2.58 2.02
C MET A 282 5.41 1.74 2.81
N MET A 283 5.78 2.23 4.00
CA MET A 283 6.70 1.56 4.92
C MET A 283 6.02 1.21 6.23
N GLY A 284 6.26 -0.02 6.71
CA GLY A 284 5.79 -0.50 8.00
C GLY A 284 6.80 -0.28 9.12
N ARG A 285 6.29 -0.10 10.35
CA ARG A 285 7.12 0.00 11.57
C ARG A 285 6.61 -0.96 12.63
N LEU A 286 7.50 -1.78 13.15
CA LEU A 286 7.24 -2.69 14.25
C LEU A 286 7.92 -2.17 15.52
N THR A 287 7.20 -2.19 16.62
CA THR A 287 7.80 -1.98 17.93
C THR A 287 8.69 -3.17 18.32
N GLU A 288 9.50 -3.01 19.34
CA GLU A 288 10.29 -4.13 19.89
C GLU A 288 9.38 -5.27 20.36
N HIS A 289 8.26 -4.91 20.99
CA HIS A 289 7.25 -5.89 21.42
C HIS A 289 6.66 -6.68 20.24
N ASP A 290 6.31 -6.01 19.12
CA ASP A 290 5.76 -6.68 17.94
C ASP A 290 6.77 -7.69 17.37
N ARG A 291 8.05 -7.29 17.28
CA ARG A 291 9.12 -8.19 16.82
C ARG A 291 9.33 -9.39 17.74
N GLU A 292 9.27 -9.18 19.06
CA GLU A 292 9.32 -10.28 20.03
C GLU A 292 8.15 -11.25 19.85
N MET A 293 6.94 -10.74 19.63
CA MET A 293 5.76 -11.57 19.42
C MET A 293 5.84 -12.33 18.08
N ILE A 294 6.32 -11.70 17.01
CA ILE A 294 6.55 -12.36 15.72
C ILE A 294 7.60 -13.46 15.87
N THR A 295 8.70 -13.19 16.56
CA THR A 295 9.73 -14.20 16.88
C THR A 295 9.13 -15.38 17.64
N LEU A 296 8.32 -15.10 18.65
CA LEU A 296 7.65 -16.11 19.45
C LEU A 296 6.69 -16.98 18.62
N ALA A 297 5.97 -16.38 17.68
CA ALA A 297 5.11 -17.10 16.74
C ALA A 297 5.92 -18.05 15.84
N ILE A 298 7.04 -17.56 15.29
CA ILE A 298 7.95 -18.37 14.45
C ILE A 298 8.54 -19.54 15.26
N GLU A 299 9.00 -19.30 16.50
CA GLU A 299 9.48 -20.35 17.40
C GLU A 299 8.38 -21.38 17.71
N GLY A 300 7.15 -20.91 17.97
CA GLY A 300 6.00 -21.77 18.20
C GLY A 300 5.70 -22.69 17.02
N VAL A 301 5.76 -22.18 15.79
CA VAL A 301 5.62 -23.00 14.58
C VAL A 301 6.78 -23.98 14.44
N ALA A 302 8.02 -23.54 14.64
CA ALA A 302 9.20 -24.39 14.49
C ALA A 302 9.25 -25.52 15.52
N LEU A 303 8.79 -25.28 16.77
CA LEU A 303 8.73 -26.24 17.87
C LEU A 303 7.41 -27.03 17.94
N ASN A 304 6.46 -26.70 17.05
CA ASN A 304 5.09 -27.22 17.08
C ASN A 304 4.40 -26.98 18.44
N ASP A 305 4.62 -25.81 19.02
CA ASP A 305 4.12 -25.37 20.33
C ASP A 305 2.96 -24.38 20.20
N VAL A 306 1.73 -24.86 20.38
CA VAL A 306 0.50 -24.07 20.32
C VAL A 306 0.51 -22.96 21.37
N GLY A 307 1.11 -23.18 22.53
CA GLY A 307 1.14 -22.22 23.63
C GLY A 307 1.95 -20.96 23.28
N LEU A 308 3.08 -21.13 22.59
CA LEU A 308 3.88 -20.00 22.10
C LEU A 308 3.13 -19.19 21.04
N ILE A 309 2.48 -19.87 20.10
CA ILE A 309 1.68 -19.19 19.06
C ILE A 309 0.50 -18.46 19.69
N LEU A 310 -0.22 -19.10 20.61
CA LEU A 310 -1.32 -18.46 21.34
C LEU A 310 -0.87 -17.18 22.05
N LYS A 311 0.28 -17.23 22.73
CA LYS A 311 0.86 -16.07 23.40
C LYS A 311 1.20 -14.95 22.41
N ALA A 312 1.78 -15.30 21.29
CA ALA A 312 2.11 -14.35 20.22
C ALA A 312 0.86 -13.68 19.64
N VAL A 313 -0.16 -14.47 19.31
CA VAL A 313 -1.44 -13.99 18.79
C VAL A 313 -2.13 -13.05 19.78
N LEU A 314 -2.14 -13.43 21.07
CA LEU A 314 -2.72 -12.56 22.11
C LEU A 314 -1.89 -11.30 22.38
N GLY A 315 -0.59 -11.32 22.09
CA GLY A 315 0.31 -10.18 22.23
C GLY A 315 0.22 -9.19 21.06
N LEU A 316 -0.02 -9.70 19.85
CA LEU A 316 -0.15 -8.89 18.63
C LEU A 316 -1.59 -8.41 18.38
N GLY A 317 -2.59 -9.21 18.78
CA GLY A 317 -3.98 -8.97 18.45
C GLY A 317 -4.59 -7.82 19.23
N GLU A 318 -5.38 -7.02 18.54
CA GLU A 318 -6.32 -6.10 19.16
C GLU A 318 -7.71 -6.76 19.26
N PHE A 319 -8.33 -6.67 20.42
CA PHE A 319 -9.64 -7.30 20.62
C PHE A 319 -10.57 -6.38 21.41
N LYS A 320 -11.81 -6.24 20.93
CA LYS A 320 -12.87 -5.51 21.64
C LYS A 320 -13.34 -6.27 22.90
N GLU A 321 -13.31 -7.59 22.83
CA GLU A 321 -13.63 -8.52 23.92
C GLU A 321 -12.54 -9.58 23.98
N ARG A 322 -12.16 -10.03 25.18
CA ARG A 322 -11.15 -11.10 25.31
C ARG A 322 -11.65 -12.37 24.60
N PRO A 323 -10.85 -12.94 23.68
CA PRO A 323 -11.21 -14.18 23.01
C PRO A 323 -11.32 -15.33 24.01
N GLU A 324 -12.14 -16.32 23.68
CA GLU A 324 -12.20 -17.56 24.44
C GLU A 324 -10.91 -18.36 24.21
N GLN A 325 -10.02 -18.31 25.18
CA GLN A 325 -8.67 -18.88 25.05
C GLN A 325 -8.66 -20.37 24.67
N ARG A 326 -9.66 -21.13 25.15
CA ARG A 326 -9.76 -22.56 24.83
C ARG A 326 -10.07 -22.76 23.34
N LYS A 327 -11.06 -22.05 22.82
CA LYS A 327 -11.42 -22.10 21.39
C LYS A 327 -10.24 -21.68 20.53
N LEU A 328 -9.61 -20.55 20.85
CA LEU A 328 -8.47 -20.04 20.11
C LEU A 328 -7.29 -21.04 20.12
N TYR A 329 -7.06 -21.72 21.26
CA TYR A 329 -6.05 -22.77 21.35
C TYR A 329 -6.35 -23.94 20.42
N GLU A 330 -7.61 -24.45 20.42
CA GLU A 330 -8.07 -25.54 19.57
C GLU A 330 -7.97 -25.17 18.07
N ASP A 331 -8.31 -23.93 17.71
CA ASP A 331 -8.22 -23.43 16.34
C ASP A 331 -6.75 -23.31 15.86
N ILE A 332 -5.83 -22.81 16.70
CA ILE A 332 -4.38 -22.74 16.40
C ILE A 332 -3.80 -24.16 16.29
N GLU A 333 -4.19 -25.07 17.17
CA GLU A 333 -3.77 -26.48 17.11
C GLU A 333 -4.19 -27.12 15.77
N GLY A 334 -5.42 -26.82 15.31
CA GLY A 334 -5.91 -27.24 14.00
C GLY A 334 -5.05 -26.75 12.85
N LEU A 335 -4.62 -25.49 12.88
CA LEU A 335 -3.71 -24.91 11.88
C LEU A 335 -2.33 -25.60 11.91
N LEU A 336 -1.77 -25.81 13.09
CA LEU A 336 -0.50 -26.50 13.23
C LEU A 336 -0.56 -27.95 12.73
N LEU A 337 -1.64 -28.68 13.03
CA LEU A 337 -1.83 -30.03 12.51
C LEU A 337 -1.95 -30.06 10.99
N LYS A 338 -2.58 -29.06 10.40
CA LYS A 338 -2.75 -28.94 8.93
C LYS A 338 -1.44 -28.65 8.22
N TYR A 339 -0.63 -27.74 8.75
CA TYR A 339 0.55 -27.19 8.07
C TYR A 339 1.90 -27.58 8.67
N GLY A 340 1.97 -27.87 9.97
CA GLY A 340 3.22 -28.09 10.70
C GLY A 340 4.02 -29.33 10.28
N SER A 341 3.38 -30.30 9.62
CA SER A 341 4.05 -31.49 9.06
C SER A 341 4.38 -31.38 7.57
N THR A 342 3.99 -30.28 6.92
CA THR A 342 4.19 -30.08 5.49
C THR A 342 5.58 -29.51 5.22
N ASP A 343 6.27 -30.08 4.21
CA ASP A 343 7.54 -29.53 3.74
C ASP A 343 7.37 -28.05 3.38
N MET A 344 8.18 -27.19 3.99
CA MET A 344 8.13 -25.71 3.81
C MET A 344 8.10 -25.29 2.33
N GLY A 345 8.79 -26.04 1.46
CA GLY A 345 8.79 -25.77 0.02
C GLY A 345 7.47 -26.10 -0.69
N LYS A 346 6.52 -26.75 -0.03
CA LYS A 346 5.20 -27.14 -0.57
C LYS A 346 4.04 -26.40 0.08
N ILE A 347 4.33 -25.59 1.08
CA ILE A 347 3.31 -24.79 1.76
C ILE A 347 2.81 -23.69 0.82
N ASN A 348 1.50 -23.67 0.61
CA ASN A 348 0.83 -22.54 -0.05
C ASN A 348 0.62 -21.42 0.97
N VAL A 349 1.51 -20.44 0.98
CA VAL A 349 1.47 -19.32 1.93
C VAL A 349 0.12 -18.57 1.88
N ALA A 350 -0.48 -18.43 0.70
CA ALA A 350 -1.77 -17.77 0.56
C ALA A 350 -2.91 -18.55 1.26
N GLU A 351 -2.86 -19.89 1.21
CA GLU A 351 -3.82 -20.74 1.92
C GLU A 351 -3.64 -20.64 3.44
N VAL A 352 -2.40 -20.70 3.92
CA VAL A 352 -2.09 -20.53 5.37
C VAL A 352 -2.59 -19.19 5.87
N MET A 353 -2.32 -18.12 5.12
CA MET A 353 -2.79 -16.78 5.49
C MET A 353 -4.31 -16.67 5.49
N THR A 354 -4.98 -17.31 4.54
CA THR A 354 -6.45 -17.33 4.49
C THR A 354 -7.03 -18.03 5.72
N ASP A 355 -6.51 -19.20 6.07
CA ASP A 355 -6.97 -19.97 7.23
C ASP A 355 -6.67 -19.23 8.55
N LEU A 356 -5.49 -18.61 8.65
CA LEU A 356 -5.12 -17.79 9.79
C LEU A 356 -6.10 -16.61 9.97
N MET A 357 -6.41 -15.90 8.90
CA MET A 357 -7.38 -14.80 8.93
C MET A 357 -8.79 -15.26 9.32
N GLU A 358 -9.19 -16.47 8.91
CA GLU A 358 -10.47 -17.06 9.31
C GLU A 358 -10.50 -17.35 10.81
N VAL A 359 -9.44 -17.96 11.36
CA VAL A 359 -9.28 -18.20 12.80
C VAL A 359 -9.33 -16.89 13.58
N MET A 360 -8.61 -15.87 13.14
CA MET A 360 -8.62 -14.56 13.78
C MET A 360 -10.03 -13.95 13.81
N LYS A 361 -10.73 -13.97 12.66
CA LYS A 361 -12.08 -13.46 12.51
C LYS A 361 -13.09 -14.21 13.41
N GLU A 362 -13.04 -15.54 13.44
CA GLU A 362 -13.92 -16.35 14.28
C GLU A 362 -13.71 -16.08 15.77
N ASN A 363 -12.48 -15.76 16.18
CA ASN A 363 -12.12 -15.44 17.56
C ASN A 363 -12.23 -13.92 17.85
N LYS A 364 -12.78 -13.11 16.93
CA LYS A 364 -12.96 -11.66 17.06
C LYS A 364 -11.64 -10.91 17.38
N ILE A 365 -10.54 -11.43 16.89
CA ILE A 365 -9.23 -10.82 17.01
C ILE A 365 -8.98 -9.98 15.75
N MET A 366 -8.75 -8.70 15.93
CA MET A 366 -8.22 -7.86 14.87
C MET A 366 -6.70 -7.91 14.96
N MET A 367 -6.04 -8.35 13.89
CA MET A 367 -4.62 -8.11 13.77
C MET A 367 -4.46 -6.60 13.56
N PRO A 368 -3.65 -5.90 14.36
CA PRO A 368 -3.26 -4.56 13.98
C PRO A 368 -2.74 -4.68 12.57
N CYS A 369 -3.25 -3.87 11.66
CA CYS A 369 -2.77 -3.89 10.30
C CYS A 369 -1.32 -3.41 10.36
N LEU A 370 -0.38 -4.35 10.49
CA LEU A 370 1.07 -4.09 10.51
C LEU A 370 1.53 -3.36 9.24
N LEU A 371 0.61 -3.25 8.30
CA LEU A 371 0.74 -2.50 7.06
C LEU A 371 0.37 -1.01 7.22
N TYR A 372 -0.25 -0.60 8.35
CA TYR A 372 -0.71 0.78 8.56
C TYR A 372 0.02 1.40 9.75
N THR A 373 1.27 1.65 9.57
CA THR A 373 2.03 2.34 10.58
C THR A 373 2.17 3.81 10.26
N SER A 374 1.08 4.51 10.39
CA SER A 374 1.20 5.88 10.88
C SER A 374 1.39 5.81 12.40
N PRO A 375 2.33 6.53 13.01
CA PRO A 375 2.42 6.58 14.45
C PRO A 375 1.08 7.11 14.99
N SER A 376 0.36 6.25 15.70
CA SER A 376 -0.78 6.69 16.50
C SER A 376 -0.26 7.74 17.47
N PRO A 377 -0.89 8.91 17.60
CA PRO A 377 -0.55 9.85 18.65
C PRO A 377 -1.05 9.25 19.98
N ARG A 378 -0.29 8.30 20.51
CA ARG A 378 -0.35 7.86 21.89
C ARG A 378 1.07 8.01 22.42
N ASP A 379 1.31 9.24 22.83
CA ASP A 379 2.09 9.65 24.00
C ASP A 379 1.86 11.15 24.25
#